data_8ea3864be3d29a2190a0694e79150d22
#
_entry.id   8ea3864be3d29a2190a0694e79150d22
#
_cell.length_a   1.000
_cell.length_b   1.000
_cell.length_c   1.000
_cell.angle_alpha   90.00
_cell.angle_beta   90.00
_cell.angle_gamma   90.00
#
_symmetry.space_group_name_H-M   'P 1'
#
loop_
_entity.id
_entity.type
_entity.pdbx_description
1 polymer ?
#
loop_
_entity_poly.entity_id
_entity_poly.type
_entity_poly.pdbx_seq_one_letter_code
_entity_poly.pdbx_strand_id
1 'polypeptide(L)'
;RECAGENITAFAGVPSWNLAMMRRVLDYTGRENLLEVWPNLCMFAHGGVEFGPYRRSFEALIPSERMQYMETYNASEGFFALADDPSRDDMLLMLDYGNFFEFRSGDTVVPLEGVECGKVYAMLITSNNGLWRYEIGDTVEFTSTNPYRIRFAGRTRQYINVFGEELIVD
;
A
#
# COMPACT_ATOMS: atom_id res chain seq x y z
N ARG A 1 8.76 -17.36 17.06
CA ARG A 1 9.28 -18.73 17.34
C ARG A 1 8.58 -19.73 16.45
N GLU A 2 7.24 -19.76 16.45
CA GLU A 2 6.43 -20.76 15.74
C GLU A 2 6.71 -20.79 14.23
N CYS A 3 6.87 -19.63 13.59
CA CYS A 3 7.07 -19.54 12.14
C CYS A 3 8.52 -19.75 11.65
N ALA A 4 9.51 -19.87 12.54
CA ALA A 4 10.90 -20.01 12.12
C ALA A 4 11.18 -21.33 11.37
N GLY A 5 10.39 -22.39 11.63
CA GLY A 5 10.48 -23.68 10.95
C GLY A 5 9.54 -23.86 9.77
N GLU A 6 8.71 -22.85 9.47
CA GLU A 6 7.71 -22.91 8.42
C GLU A 6 8.28 -22.44 7.07
N ASN A 7 7.66 -22.88 5.98
CA ASN A 7 8.02 -22.41 4.64
C ASN A 7 7.30 -21.09 4.32
N ILE A 8 7.83 -19.98 4.83
CA ILE A 8 7.28 -18.66 4.56
C ILE A 8 7.76 -18.18 3.19
N THR A 9 6.81 -17.83 2.32
CA THR A 9 7.10 -17.36 0.95
C THR A 9 6.76 -15.89 0.75
N ALA A 10 5.88 -15.33 1.59
CA ALA A 10 5.43 -13.95 1.49
C ALA A 10 5.14 -13.33 2.85
N PHE A 11 5.27 -12.02 2.91
CA PHE A 11 4.78 -11.16 3.99
C PHE A 11 3.78 -10.14 3.47
N ALA A 12 2.94 -9.64 4.38
CA ALA A 12 2.09 -8.49 4.12
C ALA A 12 2.07 -7.55 5.32
N GLY A 13 1.92 -6.25 5.07
CA GLY A 13 1.71 -5.26 6.12
C GLY A 13 2.56 -4.00 6.01
N VAL A 14 2.54 -3.20 7.08
CA VAL A 14 3.25 -1.92 7.15
C VAL A 14 4.76 -2.14 7.18
N PRO A 15 5.56 -1.48 6.32
CA PRO A 15 7.01 -1.66 6.24
C PRO A 15 7.76 -1.52 7.56
N SER A 16 7.49 -0.48 8.33
CA SER A 16 8.20 -0.23 9.60
C SER A 16 8.02 -1.37 10.62
N TRP A 17 6.80 -1.91 10.72
CA TRP A 17 6.50 -3.00 11.64
C TRP A 17 7.12 -4.33 11.19
N ASN A 18 7.02 -4.61 9.89
CA ASN A 18 7.65 -5.81 9.33
C ASN A 18 9.16 -5.76 9.47
N LEU A 19 9.80 -4.61 9.26
CA LEU A 19 11.24 -4.44 9.44
C LEU A 19 11.66 -4.73 10.90
N ALA A 20 10.91 -4.23 11.88
CA ALA A 20 11.15 -4.52 13.30
C ALA A 20 10.98 -6.01 13.61
N MET A 21 9.93 -6.64 13.08
CA MET A 21 9.68 -8.06 13.23
C MET A 21 10.80 -8.91 12.59
N MET A 22 11.23 -8.58 11.38
CA MET A 22 12.29 -9.29 10.65
C MET A 22 13.62 -9.25 11.40
N ARG A 23 14.02 -8.08 11.93
CA ARG A 23 15.21 -7.96 12.78
C ARG A 23 15.12 -8.85 14.02
N ARG A 24 13.93 -8.88 14.66
CA ARG A 24 13.70 -9.75 15.82
C ARG A 24 13.81 -11.23 15.49
N VAL A 25 13.42 -11.64 14.28
CA VAL A 25 13.60 -13.03 13.80
C VAL A 25 15.09 -13.35 13.65
N LEU A 26 15.86 -12.48 13.05
CA LEU A 26 17.30 -12.66 12.90
C LEU A 26 18.02 -12.73 14.26
N ASP A 27 17.70 -11.84 15.19
CA ASP A 27 18.23 -11.87 16.56
C ASP A 27 17.92 -13.21 17.25
N TYR A 28 16.69 -13.72 17.07
CA TYR A 28 16.26 -14.98 17.67
C TYR A 28 16.93 -16.21 17.06
N THR A 29 17.08 -16.22 15.72
CA THR A 29 17.63 -17.38 14.99
C THR A 29 19.15 -17.37 14.89
N GLY A 30 19.81 -16.23 15.17
CA GLY A 30 21.25 -16.05 15.00
C GLY A 30 21.69 -16.09 13.54
N ARG A 31 20.78 -15.83 12.59
CA ARG A 31 21.05 -15.82 11.16
C ARG A 31 21.41 -14.42 10.66
N GLU A 32 22.18 -14.35 9.57
CA GLU A 32 22.63 -13.08 9.00
C GLU A 32 21.56 -12.41 8.13
N ASN A 33 20.73 -13.22 7.44
CA ASN A 33 19.67 -12.73 6.57
C ASN A 33 18.43 -13.66 6.60
N LEU A 34 17.31 -13.17 6.11
CA LEU A 34 16.04 -13.90 6.17
C LEU A 34 15.95 -15.09 5.22
N LEU A 35 16.77 -15.16 4.18
CA LEU A 35 16.79 -16.33 3.28
C LEU A 35 17.42 -17.56 3.94
N GLU A 36 18.22 -17.37 4.99
CA GLU A 36 18.72 -18.48 5.81
C GLU A 36 17.66 -19.04 6.76
N VAL A 37 16.61 -18.25 7.05
CA VAL A 37 15.45 -18.67 7.84
C VAL A 37 14.35 -19.18 6.92
N TRP A 38 14.04 -18.42 5.83
CA TRP A 38 12.98 -18.70 4.88
C TRP A 38 13.51 -18.65 3.43
N PRO A 39 14.10 -19.75 2.95
CA PRO A 39 14.78 -19.78 1.63
C PRO A 39 13.88 -19.49 0.43
N ASN A 40 12.58 -19.67 0.59
CA ASN A 40 11.58 -19.48 -0.45
C ASN A 40 10.86 -18.14 -0.37
N LEU A 41 11.32 -17.23 0.51
CA LEU A 41 10.73 -15.91 0.63
C LEU A 41 10.96 -15.11 -0.67
N CYS A 42 9.89 -14.66 -1.30
CA CYS A 42 9.93 -14.01 -2.61
C CYS A 42 8.97 -12.82 -2.77
N MET A 43 8.10 -12.52 -1.79
CA MET A 43 7.14 -11.42 -1.92
C MET A 43 6.94 -10.67 -0.60
N PHE A 44 6.83 -9.35 -0.70
CA PHE A 44 6.34 -8.47 0.37
C PHE A 44 5.26 -7.55 -0.19
N ALA A 45 4.00 -7.80 0.23
CA ALA A 45 2.88 -6.90 -0.04
C ALA A 45 2.85 -5.83 1.05
N HIS A 46 3.02 -4.57 0.68
CA HIS A 46 3.13 -3.47 1.64
C HIS A 46 2.16 -2.34 1.34
N GLY A 47 1.82 -1.57 2.36
CA GLY A 47 0.97 -0.40 2.24
C GLY A 47 0.97 0.42 3.54
N GLY A 48 0.16 1.48 3.56
CA GLY A 48 -0.03 2.34 4.71
C GLY A 48 1.03 3.43 4.89
N VAL A 49 2.23 3.26 4.31
CA VAL A 49 3.31 4.27 4.28
C VAL A 49 4.11 4.11 3.00
N GLU A 50 4.76 5.20 2.57
CA GLU A 50 5.69 5.16 1.44
C GLU A 50 6.82 4.16 1.67
N PHE A 51 7.08 3.27 0.71
CA PHE A 51 8.07 2.19 0.84
C PHE A 51 9.51 2.63 0.58
N GLY A 52 9.72 3.66 -0.24
CA GLY A 52 11.03 4.13 -0.68
C GLY A 52 12.09 4.21 0.44
N PRO A 53 11.81 4.87 1.57
CA PRO A 53 12.75 4.98 2.70
C PRO A 53 13.16 3.64 3.32
N TYR A 54 12.33 2.60 3.20
CA TYR A 54 12.55 1.29 3.81
C TYR A 54 13.22 0.30 2.86
N ARG A 55 13.12 0.49 1.54
CA ARG A 55 13.55 -0.45 0.50
C ARG A 55 14.96 -1.01 0.74
N ARG A 56 15.95 -0.15 0.95
CA ARG A 56 17.35 -0.58 1.17
C ARG A 56 17.50 -1.48 2.40
N SER A 57 16.71 -1.22 3.46
CA SER A 57 16.75 -2.05 4.67
C SER A 57 16.17 -3.44 4.40
N PHE A 58 15.10 -3.53 3.61
CA PHE A 58 14.54 -4.82 3.21
C PHE A 58 15.49 -5.59 2.30
N GLU A 59 16.09 -4.95 1.30
CA GLU A 59 17.07 -5.56 0.40
C GLU A 59 18.30 -6.09 1.15
N ALA A 60 18.74 -5.41 2.20
CA ALA A 60 19.82 -5.88 3.06
C ALA A 60 19.43 -7.12 3.90
N LEU A 61 18.18 -7.19 4.38
CA LEU A 61 17.69 -8.33 5.16
C LEU A 61 17.27 -9.52 4.28
N ILE A 62 16.89 -9.26 3.02
CA ILE A 62 16.44 -10.27 2.05
C ILE A 62 17.23 -10.08 0.75
N PRO A 63 18.51 -10.52 0.70
CA PRO A 63 19.39 -10.32 -0.45
C PRO A 63 19.01 -11.26 -1.61
N SER A 64 17.89 -11.00 -2.30
CA SER A 64 17.37 -11.82 -3.39
C SER A 64 16.87 -10.98 -4.55
N GLU A 65 17.36 -11.25 -5.76
CA GLU A 65 16.84 -10.67 -6.99
C GLU A 65 15.41 -11.15 -7.34
N ARG A 66 14.97 -12.25 -6.73
CA ARG A 66 13.61 -12.78 -6.91
C ARG A 66 12.59 -12.10 -6.01
N MET A 67 13.03 -11.25 -5.07
CA MET A 67 12.14 -10.58 -4.13
C MET A 67 11.31 -9.53 -4.83
N GLN A 68 9.99 -9.66 -4.73
CA GLN A 68 9.02 -8.71 -5.27
C GLN A 68 8.44 -7.87 -4.13
N TYR A 69 8.42 -6.57 -4.33
CA TYR A 69 7.80 -5.60 -3.43
C TYR A 69 6.55 -5.06 -4.11
N MET A 70 5.40 -5.42 -3.57
CA MET A 70 4.10 -5.10 -4.15
C MET A 70 3.37 -4.10 -3.27
N GLU A 71 3.17 -2.89 -3.79
CA GLU A 71 2.38 -1.88 -3.09
C GLU A 71 0.89 -2.23 -3.13
N THR A 72 0.22 -2.03 -1.99
CA THR A 72 -1.24 -2.16 -1.86
C THR A 72 -1.80 -0.89 -1.27
N TYR A 73 -2.89 -0.40 -1.85
CA TYR A 73 -3.63 0.72 -1.32
C TYR A 73 -4.93 0.22 -0.69
N ASN A 74 -4.90 0.14 0.63
CA ASN A 74 -6.02 -0.28 1.45
C ASN A 74 -6.13 0.60 2.69
N ALA A 75 -7.36 0.75 3.18
CA ALA A 75 -7.69 1.44 4.41
C ALA A 75 -8.76 0.63 5.17
N SER A 76 -9.20 1.14 6.33
CA SER A 76 -10.33 0.53 7.07
C SER A 76 -11.62 0.50 6.25
N GLU A 77 -11.74 1.44 5.32
CA GLU A 77 -12.90 1.62 4.44
C GLU A 77 -12.96 0.62 3.28
N GLY A 78 -11.82 0.06 2.87
CA GLY A 78 -11.78 -0.90 1.77
C GLY A 78 -10.40 -1.16 1.19
N PHE A 79 -10.37 -2.01 0.17
CA PHE A 79 -9.20 -2.26 -0.66
C PHE A 79 -9.40 -1.59 -2.02
N PHE A 80 -8.47 -0.75 -2.44
CA PHE A 80 -8.68 0.16 -3.57
C PHE A 80 -7.79 -0.12 -4.77
N ALA A 81 -6.50 -0.40 -4.55
CA ALA A 81 -5.57 -0.64 -5.63
C ALA A 81 -4.40 -1.54 -5.22
N LEU A 82 -3.73 -2.12 -6.19
CA LEU A 82 -2.51 -2.90 -5.99
C LEU A 82 -1.52 -2.74 -7.16
N ALA A 83 -0.24 -2.83 -6.86
CA ALA A 83 0.83 -2.91 -7.85
C ALA A 83 0.86 -4.33 -8.44
N ASP A 84 0.27 -4.50 -9.62
CA ASP A 84 0.15 -5.79 -10.34
C ASP A 84 1.30 -6.03 -11.31
N ASP A 85 2.06 -4.99 -11.65
CA ASP A 85 3.17 -5.04 -12.59
C ASP A 85 4.45 -4.48 -11.93
N PRO A 86 5.47 -5.33 -11.66
CA PRO A 86 6.70 -4.89 -10.98
C PRO A 86 7.57 -3.94 -11.81
N SER A 87 7.31 -3.78 -13.12
CA SER A 87 7.99 -2.81 -13.98
C SER A 87 7.44 -1.39 -13.88
N ARG A 88 6.33 -1.21 -13.16
CA ARG A 88 5.60 0.06 -13.01
C ARG A 88 5.68 0.57 -11.56
N ASP A 89 5.52 1.88 -11.42
CA ASP A 89 5.48 2.59 -10.15
C ASP A 89 4.06 3.08 -9.80
N ASP A 90 3.03 2.50 -10.42
CA ASP A 90 1.63 2.78 -10.21
C ASP A 90 0.84 1.51 -9.86
N MET A 91 -0.39 1.68 -9.41
CA MET A 91 -1.26 0.60 -8.98
C MET A 91 -2.48 0.49 -9.88
N LEU A 92 -2.92 -0.74 -10.14
CA LEU A 92 -4.20 -1.03 -10.78
C LEU A 92 -5.34 -0.70 -9.81
N LEU A 93 -6.30 0.15 -10.25
CA LEU A 93 -7.51 0.45 -9.47
C LEU A 93 -8.48 -0.74 -9.54
N MET A 94 -8.89 -1.24 -8.36
CA MET A 94 -9.73 -2.43 -8.22
C MET A 94 -11.22 -2.06 -8.29
N LEU A 95 -11.82 -2.19 -9.47
CA LEU A 95 -13.19 -1.76 -9.74
C LEU A 95 -14.26 -2.79 -9.33
N ASP A 96 -13.87 -4.04 -9.13
CA ASP A 96 -14.75 -5.19 -8.86
C ASP A 96 -14.80 -5.60 -7.37
N TYR A 97 -14.21 -4.79 -6.48
CA TYR A 97 -14.14 -5.08 -5.04
C TYR A 97 -15.28 -4.45 -4.22
N GLY A 98 -16.39 -4.12 -4.88
CA GLY A 98 -17.60 -3.61 -4.21
C GLY A 98 -17.54 -2.13 -3.83
N ASN A 99 -16.62 -1.39 -4.40
CA ASN A 99 -16.50 0.05 -4.26
C ASN A 99 -16.94 0.76 -5.54
N PHE A 100 -17.78 1.76 -5.41
CA PHE A 100 -18.07 2.72 -6.46
C PHE A 100 -17.26 3.99 -6.19
N PHE A 101 -16.50 4.43 -7.18
CA PHE A 101 -15.55 5.54 -7.06
C PHE A 101 -16.06 6.80 -7.72
N GLU A 102 -15.90 7.92 -7.02
CA GLU A 102 -16.02 9.28 -7.53
C GLU A 102 -14.75 10.07 -7.17
N PHE A 103 -14.44 11.11 -7.93
CA PHE A 103 -13.18 11.83 -7.80
C PHE A 103 -13.43 13.34 -7.75
N ARG A 104 -12.96 14.01 -6.69
CA ARG A 104 -13.14 15.46 -6.51
C ARG A 104 -11.86 16.23 -6.82
N SER A 105 -11.99 17.26 -7.66
CA SER A 105 -10.95 18.24 -7.92
C SER A 105 -11.51 19.65 -7.69
N GLY A 106 -11.06 20.33 -6.64
CA GLY A 106 -11.69 21.54 -6.15
C GLY A 106 -13.15 21.28 -5.72
N ASP A 107 -14.08 22.06 -6.26
CA ASP A 107 -15.52 21.92 -5.99
C ASP A 107 -16.24 20.95 -6.95
N THR A 108 -15.53 20.40 -7.93
CA THR A 108 -16.12 19.52 -8.95
C THR A 108 -15.89 18.06 -8.60
N VAL A 109 -16.96 17.26 -8.61
CA VAL A 109 -16.90 15.80 -8.51
C VAL A 109 -17.21 15.20 -9.87
N VAL A 110 -16.36 14.28 -10.31
CA VAL A 110 -16.50 13.56 -11.58
C VAL A 110 -16.57 12.04 -11.31
N PRO A 111 -17.33 11.29 -12.12
CA PRO A 111 -17.29 9.84 -12.11
C PRO A 111 -15.97 9.34 -12.69
N LEU A 112 -15.74 8.02 -12.62
CA LEU A 112 -14.51 7.40 -13.10
C LEU A 112 -14.22 7.70 -14.59
N GLU A 113 -15.24 7.77 -15.43
CA GLU A 113 -15.10 8.06 -16.86
C GLU A 113 -14.68 9.52 -17.14
N GLY A 114 -14.81 10.39 -16.14
CA GLY A 114 -14.48 11.81 -16.25
C GLY A 114 -13.09 12.18 -15.74
N VAL A 115 -12.30 11.21 -15.31
CA VAL A 115 -10.94 11.50 -14.82
C VAL A 115 -9.94 11.69 -15.94
N GLU A 116 -8.90 12.48 -15.68
CA GLU A 116 -7.84 12.82 -16.61
C GLU A 116 -6.48 12.35 -16.07
N CYS A 117 -5.63 11.76 -16.93
CA CYS A 117 -4.27 11.40 -16.55
C CYS A 117 -3.43 12.63 -16.17
N GLY A 118 -2.58 12.47 -15.16
CA GLY A 118 -1.71 13.53 -14.64
C GLY A 118 -2.42 14.52 -13.72
N LYS A 119 -3.71 14.32 -13.44
CA LYS A 119 -4.48 15.17 -12.54
C LYS A 119 -4.71 14.48 -11.20
N VAL A 120 -4.58 15.27 -10.14
CA VAL A 120 -4.76 14.82 -8.75
C VAL A 120 -6.20 15.04 -8.32
N TYR A 121 -6.77 14.03 -7.67
CA TYR A 121 -8.14 14.02 -7.17
C TYR A 121 -8.20 13.52 -5.73
N ALA A 122 -9.09 14.09 -4.92
CA ALA A 122 -9.55 13.46 -3.70
C ALA A 122 -10.50 12.32 -4.03
N MET A 123 -10.31 11.15 -3.41
CA MET A 123 -11.10 9.96 -3.69
C MET A 123 -12.33 9.89 -2.77
N LEU A 124 -13.51 9.70 -3.37
CA LEU A 124 -14.76 9.42 -2.69
C LEU A 124 -15.18 7.99 -3.01
N ILE A 125 -15.72 7.29 -2.03
CA ILE A 125 -16.22 5.93 -2.21
C ILE A 125 -17.67 5.79 -1.75
N THR A 126 -18.41 4.97 -2.46
CA THR A 126 -19.65 4.36 -2.00
C THR A 126 -19.42 2.85 -1.98
N SER A 127 -19.64 2.20 -0.85
CA SER A 127 -19.28 0.80 -0.66
C SER A 127 -20.43 -0.02 -0.08
N ASN A 128 -20.39 -1.33 -0.29
CA ASN A 128 -21.39 -2.27 0.21
C ASN A 128 -21.34 -2.47 1.73
N ASN A 129 -20.33 -1.94 2.42
CA ASN A 129 -20.25 -1.92 3.88
C ASN A 129 -20.94 -0.70 4.54
N GLY A 130 -21.66 0.11 3.76
CA GLY A 130 -22.51 1.17 4.27
C GLY A 130 -21.97 2.59 4.15
N LEU A 131 -20.84 2.80 3.48
CA LEU A 131 -20.33 4.14 3.19
C LEU A 131 -21.03 4.73 1.95
N TRP A 132 -21.44 5.99 2.05
CA TRP A 132 -22.11 6.71 0.96
C TRP A 132 -21.36 8.01 0.66
N ARG A 133 -20.76 8.08 -0.55
CA ARG A 133 -19.95 9.22 -1.02
C ARG A 133 -18.97 9.72 0.04
N TYR A 134 -18.35 8.75 0.71
CA TYR A 134 -17.40 9.02 1.79
C TYR A 134 -16.05 9.46 1.22
N GLU A 135 -15.60 10.64 1.63
CA GLU A 135 -14.27 11.13 1.28
C GLU A 135 -13.23 10.51 2.23
N ILE A 136 -12.35 9.66 1.71
CA ILE A 136 -11.37 8.91 2.50
C ILE A 136 -10.33 9.86 3.12
N GLY A 137 -10.12 11.03 2.50
CA GLY A 137 -9.10 11.99 2.90
C GLY A 137 -7.76 11.81 2.15
N ASP A 138 -7.68 10.84 1.26
CA ASP A 138 -6.52 10.60 0.41
C ASP A 138 -6.69 11.21 -0.97
N THR A 139 -5.58 11.56 -1.61
CA THR A 139 -5.54 12.01 -3.00
C THR A 139 -4.75 11.05 -3.87
N VAL A 140 -5.23 10.87 -5.10
CA VAL A 140 -4.62 10.00 -6.10
C VAL A 140 -4.40 10.75 -7.41
N GLU A 141 -3.33 10.40 -8.12
CA GLU A 141 -3.07 10.84 -9.48
C GLU A 141 -3.36 9.69 -10.44
N PHE A 142 -4.14 9.93 -11.49
CA PHE A 142 -4.34 8.93 -12.55
C PHE A 142 -3.14 8.90 -13.50
N THR A 143 -2.56 7.72 -13.67
CA THR A 143 -1.45 7.47 -14.61
C THR A 143 -1.92 6.81 -15.90
N SER A 144 -3.11 6.18 -15.87
CA SER A 144 -3.77 5.58 -17.03
C SER A 144 -5.29 5.51 -16.80
N THR A 145 -6.05 5.56 -17.89
CA THR A 145 -7.51 5.33 -17.89
C THR A 145 -7.93 4.05 -18.62
N ASN A 146 -6.96 3.30 -19.16
CA ASN A 146 -7.24 1.99 -19.78
C ASN A 146 -6.02 1.05 -19.68
N PRO A 147 -5.98 0.15 -18.67
CA PRO A 147 -6.85 0.11 -17.49
C PRO A 147 -6.67 1.35 -16.60
N TYR A 148 -7.61 1.57 -15.69
CA TYR A 148 -7.47 2.65 -14.70
C TYR A 148 -6.36 2.32 -13.72
N ARG A 149 -5.36 3.22 -13.69
CA ARG A 149 -4.20 3.09 -12.80
C ARG A 149 -3.99 4.39 -12.05
N ILE A 150 -3.57 4.27 -10.82
CA ILE A 150 -3.37 5.40 -9.92
C ILE A 150 -2.02 5.34 -9.21
N ARG A 151 -1.58 6.49 -8.78
CA ARG A 151 -0.50 6.66 -7.81
C ARG A 151 -1.04 7.42 -6.61
N PHE A 152 -0.67 7.01 -5.41
CA PHE A 152 -0.98 7.80 -4.21
C PHE A 152 -0.28 9.15 -4.29
N ALA A 153 -1.03 10.24 -4.12
CA ALA A 153 -0.51 11.61 -4.28
C ALA A 153 -0.40 12.36 -2.94
N GLY A 154 -1.03 11.84 -1.88
CA GLY A 154 -0.99 12.45 -0.56
C GLY A 154 -2.35 12.42 0.15
N ARG A 155 -2.52 13.31 1.12
CA ARG A 155 -3.76 13.46 1.88
C ARG A 155 -4.34 14.86 1.73
N THR A 156 -5.67 14.97 1.79
CA THR A 156 -6.38 16.27 1.76
C THR A 156 -6.19 17.06 3.05
N ARG A 157 -5.89 16.37 4.16
CA ARG A 157 -5.55 16.96 5.46
C ARG A 157 -4.27 16.30 5.98
N GLN A 158 -3.46 17.07 6.71
CA GLN A 158 -2.30 16.53 7.39
C GLN A 158 -2.73 15.94 8.73
N TYR A 159 -2.28 14.71 9.00
CA TYR A 159 -2.46 14.04 10.28
C TYR A 159 -1.09 13.78 10.90
N ILE A 160 -0.98 13.98 12.21
CA ILE A 160 0.16 13.50 12.98
C ILE A 160 -0.27 12.24 13.70
N ASN A 161 0.45 11.14 13.47
CA ASN A 161 0.23 9.91 14.24
C ASN A 161 0.96 10.02 15.58
N VAL A 162 0.20 10.05 16.66
CA VAL A 162 0.73 10.07 18.01
C VAL A 162 0.23 8.82 18.75
N PHE A 163 1.14 7.92 19.08
CA PHE A 163 0.85 6.67 19.80
C PHE A 163 -0.20 5.76 19.13
N GLY A 164 -0.29 5.79 17.80
CA GLY A 164 -1.24 4.96 17.04
C GLY A 164 -2.58 5.64 16.76
N GLU A 165 -2.76 6.90 17.19
CA GLU A 165 -3.93 7.70 16.85
C GLU A 165 -3.57 8.82 15.88
N GLU A 166 -4.44 9.08 14.92
CA GLU A 166 -4.27 10.15 13.93
C GLU A 166 -4.91 11.44 14.47
N LEU A 167 -4.09 12.47 14.68
CA LEU A 167 -4.55 13.81 15.05
C LEU A 167 -4.54 14.73 13.84
N ILE A 168 -5.65 15.42 13.60
CA ILE A 168 -5.74 16.47 12.58
C ILE A 168 -4.88 17.65 13.03
N VAL A 169 -4.01 18.12 12.13
CA VAL A 169 -3.21 19.33 12.32
C VAL A 169 -3.79 20.40 11.40
N ASP A 170 -4.34 21.46 12.01
CA ASP A 170 -4.82 22.64 11.31
C ASP A 170 -3.66 23.57 10.92
#